data_54737618baa6f624bc3cdd0eefa10a96
#
_entry.id   54737618baa6f624bc3cdd0eefa10a96
#
_cell.length_a   1.000
_cell.length_b   1.000
_cell.length_c   1.000
_cell.angle_alpha   90.00
_cell.angle_beta   90.00
_cell.angle_gamma   90.00
#
_symmetry.space_group_name_H-M   'P 1'
#
loop_
_entity.id
_entity.type
_entity.pdbx_description
1 polymer ?
#
loop_
_entity_poly.entity_id
_entity_poly.type
_entity_poly.pdbx_seq_one_letter_code
_entity_poly.pdbx_strand_id
1 'polypeptide(L)'
;MDDIDWDSLTFSLTKTDWMYMAKCNLGDAWAPGKIMPYGTFEIDPAAGVLNYGQGIFEGMKAHRTINDRVVIFRAEENARRFQSGADRLGMPPVPESIFLDAVEQVVAANKKWVPPAGKGALYIRPLLLGTGPIMGVAPAPEYTFIVFVTPVGPYFKGGLSCIDLIITDEYHRAAPGGSGGVKAIGNYAPGMMPSKNAKKEGFAEVIYLDAENHKYIEEVGAANFFCVKNNVIYTPELTGTILPGITRDSVIQLARSYDYEVIEEKVSAEFAMDADEAFCCGTAAVISPIGSIQHGDKKKVYSNGDIGPITQKLYDSISGIHSEKVEDSFGWLHEVDLNLNLEK
;
A
#
# COMPACT_ATOMS: atom_id res chain seq x y z
N MET A 1 26.61 17.02 -8.45
CA MET A 1 25.46 16.15 -8.07
C MET A 1 26.09 14.86 -7.62
N ASP A 2 25.94 14.51 -6.36
CA ASP A 2 26.42 13.21 -5.91
C ASP A 2 25.63 12.14 -6.68
N ASP A 3 26.35 11.22 -7.32
CA ASP A 3 25.75 10.13 -8.09
C ASP A 3 24.93 9.27 -7.12
N ILE A 4 23.60 9.26 -7.29
CA ILE A 4 22.72 8.41 -6.50
C ILE A 4 22.97 6.97 -6.95
N ASP A 5 23.42 6.12 -6.02
CA ASP A 5 23.56 4.69 -6.28
C ASP A 5 22.17 4.01 -6.27
N TRP A 6 21.55 3.97 -7.45
CA TRP A 6 20.23 3.38 -7.65
C TRP A 6 20.18 1.86 -7.38
N ASP A 7 21.31 1.16 -7.50
CA ASP A 7 21.37 -0.29 -7.30
C ASP A 7 21.46 -0.67 -5.82
N SER A 8 21.87 0.26 -4.96
CA SER A 8 21.90 0.06 -3.50
C SER A 8 20.56 0.30 -2.83
N LEU A 9 19.60 0.91 -3.51
CA LEU A 9 18.29 1.26 -2.93
C LEU A 9 17.58 0.03 -2.37
N THR A 10 16.95 0.23 -1.20
CA THR A 10 16.06 -0.70 -0.52
C THR A 10 14.72 -0.02 -0.27
N PHE A 11 13.83 -0.62 0.50
CA PHE A 11 12.60 0.03 0.99
C PHE A 11 12.85 0.80 2.31
N SER A 12 14.00 1.50 2.39
CA SER A 12 14.39 2.32 3.55
C SER A 12 14.25 3.80 3.21
N LEU A 13 14.06 4.62 4.25
CA LEU A 13 13.94 6.06 4.08
C LEU A 13 15.27 6.68 3.60
N THR A 14 15.24 7.24 2.40
CA THR A 14 16.25 8.18 1.90
C THR A 14 15.62 9.56 1.89
N LYS A 15 16.23 10.52 2.61
CA LYS A 15 15.71 11.89 2.66
C LYS A 15 15.87 12.55 1.31
N THR A 16 14.76 13.10 0.80
CA THR A 16 14.72 13.90 -0.42
C THR A 16 14.72 15.39 -0.09
N ASP A 17 14.56 16.28 -1.09
CA ASP A 17 14.72 17.71 -0.86
C ASP A 17 13.45 18.38 -0.35
N TRP A 18 12.27 17.94 -0.80
CA TRP A 18 11.02 18.67 -0.65
C TRP A 18 9.89 17.79 -0.12
N MET A 19 8.99 18.40 0.63
CA MET A 19 7.70 17.86 1.05
C MET A 19 6.60 18.90 0.86
N TYR A 20 5.34 18.44 0.83
CA TYR A 20 4.17 19.30 0.85
C TYR A 20 3.53 19.29 2.23
N MET A 21 3.00 20.43 2.66
CA MET A 21 2.24 20.55 3.90
C MET A 21 1.07 21.49 3.76
N ALA A 22 -0.10 21.06 4.24
CA ALA A 22 -1.30 21.88 4.41
C ALA A 22 -1.86 21.70 5.82
N LYS A 23 -2.56 22.70 6.35
CA LYS A 23 -3.25 22.65 7.64
C LYS A 23 -4.72 22.98 7.47
N CYS A 24 -5.56 22.40 8.34
CA CYS A 24 -6.99 22.66 8.38
C CYS A 24 -7.48 22.58 9.83
N ASN A 25 -8.29 23.53 10.28
CA ASN A 25 -8.98 23.39 11.55
C ASN A 25 -10.25 22.56 11.39
N LEU A 26 -10.69 21.96 12.47
CA LEU A 26 -11.96 21.21 12.49
C LEU A 26 -13.11 22.16 12.15
N GLY A 27 -13.87 21.79 11.12
CA GLY A 27 -15.01 22.58 10.63
C GLY A 27 -14.69 23.58 9.52
N ASP A 28 -13.41 23.80 9.24
CA ASP A 28 -12.99 24.65 8.12
C ASP A 28 -12.89 23.84 6.80
N ALA A 29 -12.87 24.55 5.68
CA ALA A 29 -12.50 23.97 4.39
C ALA A 29 -10.98 23.90 4.23
N TRP A 30 -10.47 22.84 3.59
CA TRP A 30 -9.07 22.77 3.21
C TRP A 30 -8.68 23.87 2.22
N ALA A 31 -7.58 24.53 2.49
CA ALA A 31 -6.89 25.39 1.52
C ALA A 31 -5.67 24.64 0.95
N PRO A 32 -5.22 24.96 -0.28
CA PRO A 32 -3.95 24.46 -0.80
C PRO A 32 -2.79 24.73 0.16
N GLY A 33 -1.90 23.73 0.28
CA GLY A 33 -0.70 23.86 1.10
C GLY A 33 0.48 24.43 0.32
N LYS A 34 1.69 24.10 0.79
CA LYS A 34 2.94 24.62 0.22
C LYS A 34 3.98 23.50 0.10
N ILE A 35 4.79 23.59 -0.94
CA ILE A 35 6.07 22.89 -1.03
C ILE A 35 7.06 23.57 -0.08
N MET A 36 7.76 22.78 0.71
CA MET A 36 8.77 23.25 1.66
C MET A 36 9.92 22.22 1.74
N PRO A 37 11.11 22.64 2.22
CA PRO A 37 12.21 21.69 2.42
C PRO A 37 11.79 20.51 3.29
N TYR A 38 12.20 19.29 2.91
CA TYR A 38 11.96 18.10 3.72
C TYR A 38 12.68 18.22 5.07
N GLY A 39 11.93 18.10 6.15
CA GLY A 39 12.46 18.25 7.50
C GLY A 39 11.51 17.77 8.59
N THR A 40 11.87 18.06 9.82
CA THR A 40 11.03 17.85 10.99
C THR A 40 9.99 18.96 11.10
N PHE A 41 8.86 18.67 11.73
CA PHE A 41 7.87 19.67 12.14
C PHE A 41 7.56 19.50 13.64
N GLU A 42 7.16 20.58 14.27
CA GLU A 42 6.78 20.57 15.67
C GLU A 42 5.37 20.01 15.84
N ILE A 43 5.17 19.20 16.88
CA ILE A 43 3.88 18.63 17.27
C ILE A 43 3.72 18.71 18.78
N ASP A 44 2.54 19.13 19.24
CA ASP A 44 2.22 19.21 20.67
C ASP A 44 2.13 17.80 21.27
N PRO A 45 2.68 17.52 22.47
CA PRO A 45 2.53 16.22 23.13
C PRO A 45 1.07 15.79 23.33
N ALA A 46 0.12 16.72 23.42
CA ALA A 46 -1.31 16.44 23.53
C ALA A 46 -2.00 16.24 22.16
N ALA A 47 -1.26 16.20 21.04
CA ALA A 47 -1.85 15.99 19.73
C ALA A 47 -2.67 14.70 19.66
N GLY A 48 -3.83 14.75 19.00
CA GLY A 48 -4.75 13.63 18.86
C GLY A 48 -4.10 12.39 18.22
N VAL A 49 -3.19 12.60 17.28
CA VAL A 49 -2.44 11.50 16.65
C VAL A 49 -1.52 10.77 17.62
N LEU A 50 -0.87 11.46 18.54
CA LEU A 50 0.06 10.88 19.51
C LEU A 50 -0.69 10.13 20.62
N ASN A 51 -1.81 10.66 21.08
CA ASN A 51 -2.53 10.11 22.24
C ASN A 51 -3.61 9.10 21.84
N TYR A 52 -4.26 9.28 20.68
CA TYR A 52 -5.43 8.49 20.26
C TYR A 52 -5.27 7.84 18.88
N GLY A 53 -4.09 7.96 18.24
CA GLY A 53 -3.83 7.36 16.95
C GLY A 53 -4.68 7.93 15.81
N GLN A 54 -5.21 9.17 15.94
CA GLN A 54 -6.04 9.80 14.92
C GLN A 54 -5.19 10.23 13.72
N GLY A 55 -5.00 9.30 12.80
CA GLY A 55 -4.21 9.50 11.59
C GLY A 55 -4.40 8.39 10.58
N ILE A 56 -4.29 8.76 9.31
CA ILE A 56 -4.32 7.86 8.15
C ILE A 56 -3.14 8.14 7.25
N PHE A 57 -2.79 7.17 6.40
CA PHE A 57 -1.75 7.36 5.41
C PHE A 57 -2.10 6.68 4.09
N GLU A 58 -1.39 7.07 3.06
CA GLU A 58 -1.42 6.39 1.78
C GLU A 58 -0.02 5.97 1.33
N GLY A 59 0.04 5.14 0.30
CA GLY A 59 1.27 4.72 -0.34
C GLY A 59 1.03 4.48 -1.81
N MET A 60 1.77 5.18 -2.64
CA MET A 60 1.78 5.02 -4.08
C MET A 60 3.20 5.18 -4.62
N LYS A 61 3.40 4.94 -5.89
CA LYS A 61 4.72 5.02 -6.53
C LYS A 61 4.63 5.85 -7.81
N ALA A 62 5.60 6.75 -7.98
CA ALA A 62 5.86 7.36 -9.28
C ALA A 62 6.96 6.55 -9.98
N HIS A 63 6.68 6.09 -11.19
CA HIS A 63 7.58 5.29 -12.02
C HIS A 63 8.06 6.11 -13.21
N ARG A 64 9.37 6.04 -13.50
CA ARG A 64 9.88 6.45 -14.80
C ARG A 64 9.68 5.31 -15.77
N THR A 65 8.98 5.59 -16.86
CA THR A 65 8.62 4.59 -17.87
C THR A 65 9.71 4.44 -18.92
N ILE A 66 9.57 3.45 -19.81
CA ILE A 66 10.48 3.28 -20.96
C ILE A 66 10.39 4.43 -21.97
N ASN A 67 9.30 5.21 -21.94
CA ASN A 67 9.07 6.40 -22.78
C ASN A 67 9.54 7.70 -22.10
N ASP A 68 10.33 7.59 -21.01
CA ASP A 68 10.86 8.70 -20.19
C ASP A 68 9.75 9.59 -19.55
N ARG A 69 8.52 9.08 -19.44
CA ARG A 69 7.43 9.73 -18.70
C ARG A 69 7.55 9.35 -17.22
N VAL A 70 7.04 10.20 -16.35
CA VAL A 70 6.83 9.86 -14.93
C VAL A 70 5.34 9.69 -14.68
N VAL A 71 4.95 8.51 -14.24
CA VAL A 71 3.55 8.15 -14.06
C VAL A 71 3.28 7.61 -12.67
N ILE A 72 2.07 7.86 -12.14
CA ILE A 72 1.58 7.31 -10.88
C ILE A 72 0.42 6.39 -11.21
N PHE A 73 0.40 5.20 -10.60
CA PHE A 73 -0.63 4.20 -10.85
C PHE A 73 -1.86 4.48 -9.99
N ARG A 74 -3.02 4.78 -10.63
CA ARG A 74 -4.34 4.97 -10.02
C ARG A 74 -4.37 5.95 -8.84
N ALA A 75 -3.74 7.11 -9.00
CA ALA A 75 -3.61 8.12 -7.95
C ALA A 75 -4.98 8.58 -7.40
N GLU A 76 -5.99 8.66 -8.25
CA GLU A 76 -7.36 9.05 -7.92
C GLU A 76 -8.00 8.07 -6.92
N GLU A 77 -7.76 6.77 -7.07
CA GLU A 77 -8.27 5.76 -6.13
C GLU A 77 -7.61 5.89 -4.75
N ASN A 78 -6.32 6.27 -4.71
CA ASN A 78 -5.67 6.60 -3.45
C ASN A 78 -6.31 7.82 -2.79
N ALA A 79 -6.63 8.86 -3.55
CA ALA A 79 -7.31 10.06 -3.04
C ALA A 79 -8.69 9.71 -2.45
N ARG A 80 -9.50 8.91 -3.17
CA ARG A 80 -10.85 8.48 -2.70
C ARG A 80 -10.76 7.62 -1.44
N ARG A 81 -9.81 6.67 -1.39
CA ARG A 81 -9.60 5.83 -0.20
C ARG A 81 -9.09 6.65 0.99
N PHE A 82 -8.27 7.66 0.74
CA PHE A 82 -7.81 8.60 1.77
C PHE A 82 -8.97 9.41 2.36
N GLN A 83 -9.91 9.88 1.53
CA GLN A 83 -11.11 10.58 1.97
C GLN A 83 -11.99 9.66 2.83
N SER A 84 -12.31 8.46 2.34
CA SER A 84 -13.14 7.51 3.11
C SER A 84 -12.50 7.11 4.44
N GLY A 85 -11.17 7.03 4.48
CA GLY A 85 -10.42 6.79 5.71
C GLY A 85 -10.50 7.96 6.69
N ALA A 86 -10.44 9.19 6.20
CA ALA A 86 -10.60 10.40 7.01
C ALA A 86 -12.02 10.45 7.63
N ASP A 87 -13.05 10.26 6.82
CA ASP A 87 -14.45 10.21 7.28
C ASP A 87 -14.63 9.17 8.39
N ARG A 88 -14.09 7.95 8.21
CA ARG A 88 -14.22 6.87 9.20
C ARG A 88 -13.60 7.21 10.55
N LEU A 89 -12.54 8.03 10.58
CA LEU A 89 -11.86 8.46 11.80
C LEU A 89 -12.31 9.84 12.31
N GLY A 90 -13.38 10.42 11.74
CA GLY A 90 -13.89 11.73 12.12
C GLY A 90 -12.91 12.88 11.84
N MET A 91 -12.14 12.77 10.77
CA MET A 91 -11.18 13.77 10.31
C MET A 91 -11.75 14.51 9.08
N PRO A 92 -11.44 15.81 8.86
CA PRO A 92 -11.87 16.51 7.65
C PRO A 92 -11.21 15.87 6.42
N PRO A 93 -11.99 15.33 5.45
CA PRO A 93 -11.44 14.73 4.24
C PRO A 93 -10.68 15.75 3.40
N VAL A 94 -9.48 15.41 2.97
CA VAL A 94 -8.73 16.24 2.01
C VAL A 94 -9.40 16.09 0.64
N PRO A 95 -9.82 17.21 -0.02
CA PRO A 95 -10.40 17.16 -1.36
C PRO A 95 -9.48 16.42 -2.36
N GLU A 96 -10.06 15.65 -3.27
CA GLU A 96 -9.31 14.88 -4.30
C GLU A 96 -8.38 15.81 -5.09
N SER A 97 -8.84 16.98 -5.46
CA SER A 97 -8.04 17.98 -6.19
C SER A 97 -6.81 18.45 -5.40
N ILE A 98 -6.94 18.70 -4.09
CA ILE A 98 -5.80 19.09 -3.23
C ILE A 98 -4.84 17.91 -3.02
N PHE A 99 -5.37 16.70 -2.89
CA PHE A 99 -4.55 15.49 -2.73
C PHE A 99 -3.70 15.25 -3.98
N LEU A 100 -4.30 15.26 -5.17
CA LEU A 100 -3.62 15.02 -6.44
C LEU A 100 -2.59 16.12 -6.73
N ASP A 101 -2.98 17.37 -6.56
CA ASP A 101 -2.09 18.54 -6.72
C ASP A 101 -0.87 18.45 -5.79
N ALA A 102 -1.06 18.10 -4.51
CA ALA A 102 0.03 17.90 -3.56
C ALA A 102 1.00 16.78 -3.98
N VAL A 103 0.46 15.67 -4.49
CA VAL A 103 1.24 14.54 -4.98
C VAL A 103 2.05 14.93 -6.21
N GLU A 104 1.45 15.59 -7.20
CA GLU A 104 2.14 16.07 -8.39
C GLU A 104 3.25 17.06 -8.06
N GLN A 105 2.94 18.07 -7.25
CA GLN A 105 3.92 19.09 -6.83
C GLN A 105 5.13 18.45 -6.13
N VAL A 106 4.91 17.51 -5.21
CA VAL A 106 6.02 16.84 -4.48
C VAL A 106 6.87 16.01 -5.42
N VAL A 107 6.26 15.27 -6.37
CA VAL A 107 7.01 14.48 -7.36
C VAL A 107 7.80 15.40 -8.28
N ALA A 108 7.20 16.47 -8.80
CA ALA A 108 7.87 17.44 -9.66
C ALA A 108 9.03 18.16 -8.94
N ALA A 109 8.82 18.58 -7.68
CA ALA A 109 9.87 19.18 -6.85
C ALA A 109 11.06 18.25 -6.60
N ASN A 110 10.80 16.94 -6.55
CA ASN A 110 11.80 15.91 -6.31
C ASN A 110 12.16 15.10 -7.56
N LYS A 111 11.96 15.62 -8.77
CA LYS A 111 12.15 14.89 -10.03
C LYS A 111 13.50 14.22 -10.19
N LYS A 112 14.57 14.76 -9.58
CA LYS A 112 15.92 14.16 -9.60
C LYS A 112 16.00 12.86 -8.79
N TRP A 113 15.05 12.63 -7.87
CA TRP A 113 14.95 11.45 -7.03
C TRP A 113 14.09 10.34 -7.64
N VAL A 114 13.48 10.57 -8.80
CA VAL A 114 12.75 9.53 -9.53
C VAL A 114 13.76 8.57 -10.16
N PRO A 115 13.85 7.30 -9.72
CA PRO A 115 14.81 6.35 -10.27
C PRO A 115 14.66 6.19 -11.79
N PRO A 116 15.73 5.92 -12.53
CA PRO A 116 15.66 5.55 -13.93
C PRO A 116 14.76 4.32 -14.16
N ALA A 117 14.25 4.18 -15.37
CA ALA A 117 13.39 3.05 -15.74
C ALA A 117 14.07 1.70 -15.37
N GLY A 118 13.33 0.86 -14.64
CA GLY A 118 13.80 -0.45 -14.19
C GLY A 118 14.70 -0.45 -12.93
N LYS A 119 15.10 0.71 -12.39
CA LYS A 119 15.94 0.81 -11.18
C LYS A 119 15.15 1.01 -9.88
N GLY A 120 13.82 1.09 -9.97
CA GLY A 120 12.95 1.30 -8.81
C GLY A 120 11.83 2.29 -9.09
N ALA A 121 11.40 2.98 -8.04
CA ALA A 121 10.34 4.00 -8.11
C ALA A 121 10.53 5.07 -7.03
N LEU A 122 9.92 6.22 -7.20
CA LEU A 122 9.78 7.20 -6.14
C LEU A 122 8.52 6.87 -5.33
N TYR A 123 8.70 6.37 -4.11
CA TYR A 123 7.59 6.07 -3.20
C TYR A 123 7.02 7.36 -2.61
N ILE A 124 5.71 7.52 -2.67
CA ILE A 124 4.98 8.70 -2.22
C ILE A 124 4.20 8.33 -0.97
N ARG A 125 4.34 9.12 0.09
CA ARG A 125 3.70 8.93 1.38
C ARG A 125 2.83 10.14 1.78
N PRO A 126 1.55 10.14 1.43
CA PRO A 126 0.57 11.06 2.03
C PRO A 126 0.24 10.64 3.47
N LEU A 127 0.11 11.63 4.35
CA LEU A 127 -0.27 11.49 5.76
C LEU A 127 -1.33 12.53 6.09
N LEU A 128 -2.37 12.15 6.84
CA LEU A 128 -3.29 13.09 7.49
C LEU A 128 -3.29 12.79 8.98
N LEU A 129 -2.93 13.77 9.79
CA LEU A 129 -2.69 13.64 11.22
C LEU A 129 -3.53 14.65 12.00
N GLY A 130 -4.20 14.22 13.07
CA GLY A 130 -4.80 15.11 14.07
C GLY A 130 -3.70 15.73 14.92
N THR A 131 -3.21 16.90 14.53
CA THR A 131 -2.07 17.58 15.16
C THR A 131 -2.45 18.55 16.26
N GLY A 132 -3.71 18.99 16.27
CA GLY A 132 -4.22 19.87 17.34
C GLY A 132 -4.24 19.21 18.71
N PRO A 133 -3.90 19.96 19.78
CA PRO A 133 -3.87 19.44 21.16
C PRO A 133 -5.27 19.16 21.70
N ILE A 134 -5.44 17.96 22.29
CA ILE A 134 -6.69 17.53 22.91
C ILE A 134 -6.44 16.50 24.01
N MET A 135 -7.17 16.59 25.13
CA MET A 135 -7.06 15.65 26.26
C MET A 135 -8.22 14.64 26.32
N GLY A 136 -9.37 14.97 25.79
CA GLY A 136 -10.51 14.06 25.69
C GLY A 136 -10.51 13.25 24.40
N VAL A 137 -11.15 12.08 24.38
CA VAL A 137 -11.33 11.29 23.15
C VAL A 137 -12.38 11.98 22.26
N ALA A 138 -11.91 12.84 21.37
CA ALA A 138 -12.71 13.58 20.40
C ALA A 138 -11.84 13.88 19.15
N PRO A 139 -12.44 14.32 18.04
CA PRO A 139 -11.71 14.82 16.88
C PRO A 139 -10.77 15.96 17.26
N ALA A 140 -9.54 15.93 16.76
CA ALA A 140 -8.55 16.97 17.02
C ALA A 140 -9.03 18.34 16.49
N PRO A 141 -8.66 19.47 17.14
CA PRO A 141 -9.07 20.80 16.66
C PRO A 141 -8.31 21.28 15.42
N GLU A 142 -7.15 20.70 15.13
CA GLU A 142 -6.32 21.00 13.94
C GLU A 142 -5.80 19.71 13.31
N TYR A 143 -5.69 19.72 11.97
CA TYR A 143 -5.15 18.63 11.17
C TYR A 143 -4.03 19.11 10.26
N THR A 144 -3.04 18.24 10.06
CA THR A 144 -1.95 18.49 9.12
C THR A 144 -1.94 17.39 8.05
N PHE A 145 -2.03 17.79 6.79
CA PHE A 145 -1.83 16.96 5.62
C PHE A 145 -0.41 17.14 5.11
N ILE A 146 0.34 16.04 5.00
CA ILE A 146 1.74 16.02 4.58
C ILE A 146 1.89 15.03 3.43
N VAL A 147 2.67 15.40 2.41
CA VAL A 147 3.13 14.46 1.40
C VAL A 147 4.65 14.54 1.30
N PHE A 148 5.32 13.42 1.44
CA PHE A 148 6.76 13.30 1.21
C PHE A 148 7.08 12.10 0.34
N VAL A 149 8.29 12.06 -0.20
CA VAL A 149 8.73 10.99 -1.11
C VAL A 149 10.08 10.42 -0.68
N THR A 150 10.33 9.18 -1.10
CA THR A 150 11.64 8.51 -0.94
C THR A 150 11.90 7.59 -2.12
N PRO A 151 13.08 7.59 -2.75
CA PRO A 151 13.42 6.63 -3.77
C PRO A 151 13.54 5.23 -3.15
N VAL A 152 12.95 4.23 -3.80
CA VAL A 152 13.00 2.82 -3.38
C VAL A 152 13.45 1.95 -4.54
N GLY A 153 14.25 0.95 -4.25
CA GLY A 153 14.68 -0.05 -5.21
C GLY A 153 13.58 -1.06 -5.56
N PRO A 154 13.84 -1.97 -6.48
CA PRO A 154 12.96 -3.10 -6.75
C PRO A 154 12.72 -3.89 -5.46
N TYR A 155 11.46 -4.29 -5.23
CA TYR A 155 11.10 -5.05 -4.02
C TYR A 155 11.84 -6.40 -3.97
N PHE A 156 11.90 -7.10 -5.09
CA PHE A 156 12.68 -8.32 -5.25
C PHE A 156 14.02 -7.99 -5.92
N LYS A 157 15.11 -8.02 -5.16
CA LYS A 157 16.47 -7.91 -5.71
C LYS A 157 16.80 -9.22 -6.44
N GLY A 158 17.00 -9.16 -7.73
CA GLY A 158 17.28 -10.34 -8.56
C GLY A 158 16.08 -10.93 -9.32
N GLY A 159 14.94 -10.27 -9.28
CA GLY A 159 13.70 -10.69 -9.96
C GLY A 159 12.64 -11.26 -9.01
N LEU A 160 11.47 -11.52 -9.55
CA LEU A 160 10.33 -12.05 -8.79
C LEU A 160 10.71 -13.39 -8.13
N SER A 161 10.43 -13.53 -6.85
CA SER A 161 10.73 -14.75 -6.08
C SER A 161 9.62 -15.07 -5.11
N CYS A 162 9.43 -16.35 -4.82
CA CYS A 162 8.44 -16.81 -3.86
C CYS A 162 8.83 -16.45 -2.43
N ILE A 163 7.80 -16.20 -1.61
CA ILE A 163 7.92 -15.99 -0.16
C ILE A 163 7.23 -17.13 0.59
N ASP A 164 7.76 -17.47 1.77
CA ASP A 164 7.16 -18.43 2.68
C ASP A 164 6.44 -17.72 3.80
N LEU A 165 5.22 -18.15 4.12
CA LEU A 165 4.32 -17.52 5.08
C LEU A 165 3.87 -18.50 6.17
N ILE A 166 3.48 -17.93 7.31
CA ILE A 166 2.88 -18.68 8.42
C ILE A 166 1.51 -18.10 8.79
N ILE A 167 0.52 -18.96 9.00
CA ILE A 167 -0.77 -18.57 9.57
C ILE A 167 -0.63 -18.51 11.09
N THR A 168 -1.12 -17.42 11.70
CA THR A 168 -1.20 -17.29 13.15
C THR A 168 -2.62 -17.54 13.65
N ASP A 169 -2.75 -18.33 14.72
CA ASP A 169 -4.00 -18.54 15.46
C ASP A 169 -4.10 -17.63 16.69
N GLU A 170 -2.99 -16.93 17.06
CA GLU A 170 -2.89 -16.12 18.28
C GLU A 170 -3.25 -14.66 18.04
N TYR A 171 -2.87 -14.11 16.87
CA TYR A 171 -2.99 -12.68 16.60
C TYR A 171 -4.01 -12.41 15.50
N HIS A 172 -4.80 -11.36 15.70
CA HIS A 172 -5.75 -10.84 14.69
C HIS A 172 -5.35 -9.44 14.27
N ARG A 173 -5.52 -9.12 13.00
CA ARG A 173 -5.24 -7.81 12.44
C ARG A 173 -6.39 -6.83 12.64
N ALA A 174 -7.62 -7.34 12.56
CA ALA A 174 -8.84 -6.55 12.57
C ALA A 174 -10.00 -7.36 13.16
N ALA A 175 -11.09 -6.66 13.50
CA ALA A 175 -12.34 -7.26 13.92
C ALA A 175 -13.51 -6.55 13.22
N PRO A 176 -14.67 -7.21 13.05
CA PRO A 176 -15.87 -6.60 12.50
C PRO A 176 -16.26 -5.31 13.23
N GLY A 177 -16.61 -4.26 12.48
CA GLY A 177 -16.89 -2.93 13.04
C GLY A 177 -15.67 -2.11 13.47
N GLY A 178 -14.47 -2.71 13.44
CA GLY A 178 -13.20 -2.03 13.71
C GLY A 178 -12.73 -1.15 12.56
N SER A 179 -11.43 -0.87 12.54
CA SER A 179 -10.77 0.01 11.55
C SER A 179 -10.00 -0.76 10.46
N GLY A 180 -10.19 -2.08 10.33
CA GLY A 180 -9.43 -2.93 9.41
C GLY A 180 -9.53 -2.51 7.94
N GLY A 181 -10.71 -2.06 7.50
CA GLY A 181 -10.93 -1.54 6.15
C GLY A 181 -10.37 -0.13 5.89
N VAL A 182 -9.74 0.49 6.88
CA VAL A 182 -9.15 1.83 6.79
C VAL A 182 -7.64 1.76 6.85
N LYS A 183 -6.95 2.63 6.12
CA LYS A 183 -5.49 2.75 6.19
C LYS A 183 -5.07 3.62 7.39
N ALA A 184 -5.59 3.28 8.58
CA ALA A 184 -5.31 3.95 9.83
C ALA A 184 -3.92 3.57 10.37
N ILE A 185 -3.17 4.55 10.86
CA ILE A 185 -1.82 4.33 11.40
C ILE A 185 -1.80 3.30 12.53
N GLY A 186 -2.83 3.30 13.38
CA GLY A 186 -2.97 2.38 14.51
C GLY A 186 -3.11 0.91 14.14
N ASN A 187 -3.57 0.59 12.92
CA ASN A 187 -3.72 -0.80 12.47
C ASN A 187 -2.38 -1.54 12.28
N TYR A 188 -1.27 -0.81 12.18
CA TYR A 188 0.02 -1.39 11.79
C TYR A 188 0.88 -1.80 12.98
N ALA A 189 0.82 -1.06 14.08
CA ALA A 189 1.63 -1.35 15.26
C ALA A 189 1.35 -2.74 15.87
N PRO A 190 0.10 -3.23 15.98
CA PRO A 190 -0.19 -4.57 16.49
C PRO A 190 0.45 -5.71 15.68
N GLY A 191 0.65 -5.51 14.38
CA GLY A 191 1.28 -6.49 13.49
C GLY A 191 2.81 -6.62 13.65
N MET A 192 3.47 -5.69 14.34
CA MET A 192 4.94 -5.69 14.44
C MET A 192 5.50 -6.90 15.18
N MET A 193 4.84 -7.33 16.26
CA MET A 193 5.30 -8.48 17.04
C MET A 193 5.12 -9.81 16.31
N PRO A 194 3.93 -10.14 15.77
CA PRO A 194 3.77 -11.36 14.98
C PRO A 194 4.69 -11.42 13.76
N SER A 195 4.85 -10.32 13.00
CA SER A 195 5.79 -10.24 11.88
C SER A 195 7.24 -10.51 12.32
N LYS A 196 7.67 -9.93 13.46
CA LYS A 196 9.00 -10.18 14.02
C LYS A 196 9.20 -11.66 14.41
N ASN A 197 8.18 -12.29 14.95
CA ASN A 197 8.24 -13.72 15.35
C ASN A 197 8.33 -14.61 14.11
N ALA A 198 7.46 -14.39 13.12
CA ALA A 198 7.51 -15.12 11.84
C ALA A 198 8.89 -15.04 11.17
N LYS A 199 9.50 -13.85 11.13
CA LYS A 199 10.85 -13.66 10.58
C LYS A 199 11.94 -14.42 11.33
N LYS A 200 11.84 -14.55 12.66
CA LYS A 200 12.77 -15.38 13.46
C LYS A 200 12.67 -16.87 13.12
N GLU A 201 11.49 -17.32 12.69
CA GLU A 201 11.22 -18.71 12.29
C GLU A 201 11.51 -18.95 10.79
N GLY A 202 11.97 -17.92 10.07
CA GLY A 202 12.36 -18.01 8.65
C GLY A 202 11.23 -17.70 7.66
N PHE A 203 10.07 -17.26 8.13
CA PHE A 203 8.97 -16.81 7.27
C PHE A 203 9.09 -15.35 6.92
N ALA A 204 8.61 -14.97 5.73
CA ALA A 204 8.62 -13.58 5.28
C ALA A 204 7.59 -12.73 6.04
N GLU A 205 6.39 -13.28 6.32
CA GLU A 205 5.30 -12.54 6.95
C GLU A 205 4.23 -13.51 7.50
N VAL A 206 3.26 -12.95 8.21
CA VAL A 206 2.13 -13.66 8.85
C VAL A 206 0.87 -13.52 7.99
N ILE A 207 0.11 -14.59 7.86
CA ILE A 207 -1.28 -14.59 7.40
C ILE A 207 -2.19 -14.50 8.62
N TYR A 208 -3.11 -13.52 8.61
CA TYR A 208 -4.12 -13.33 9.66
C TYR A 208 -5.44 -13.97 9.27
N LEU A 209 -6.06 -14.63 10.25
CA LEU A 209 -7.42 -15.17 10.15
C LEU A 209 -8.43 -14.18 10.74
N ASP A 210 -9.70 -14.37 10.36
CA ASP A 210 -10.83 -13.63 10.89
C ASP A 210 -10.96 -13.81 12.42
N ALA A 211 -11.29 -12.72 13.12
CA ALA A 211 -11.35 -12.71 14.58
C ALA A 211 -12.61 -13.41 15.16
N GLU A 212 -13.62 -13.74 14.33
CA GLU A 212 -14.86 -14.38 14.80
C GLU A 212 -14.78 -15.91 14.76
N ASN A 213 -14.25 -16.47 13.66
CA ASN A 213 -14.29 -17.91 13.42
C ASN A 213 -12.90 -18.55 13.47
N HIS A 214 -11.83 -17.75 13.40
CA HIS A 214 -10.42 -18.21 13.31
C HIS A 214 -10.20 -19.20 12.15
N LYS A 215 -10.88 -18.95 11.04
CA LYS A 215 -10.97 -19.92 9.93
C LYS A 215 -10.65 -19.30 8.58
N TYR A 216 -11.10 -18.05 8.35
CA TYR A 216 -11.04 -17.42 7.06
C TYR A 216 -9.84 -16.47 6.97
N ILE A 217 -9.09 -16.58 5.89
CA ILE A 217 -7.96 -15.67 5.63
C ILE A 217 -8.47 -14.25 5.40
N GLU A 218 -7.83 -13.27 6.02
CA GLU A 218 -8.08 -11.85 5.78
C GLU A 218 -6.96 -11.23 4.96
N GLU A 219 -5.77 -11.09 5.55
CA GLU A 219 -4.63 -10.43 4.90
C GLU A 219 -3.30 -11.10 5.25
N VAL A 220 -2.29 -10.83 4.42
CA VAL A 220 -0.89 -11.21 4.62
C VAL A 220 -0.13 -9.98 5.10
N GLY A 221 0.12 -9.85 6.40
CA GLY A 221 0.70 -8.62 6.95
C GLY A 221 -0.15 -7.39 6.57
N ALA A 222 0.33 -6.63 5.58
CA ALA A 222 -0.34 -5.44 5.03
C ALA A 222 -0.67 -5.61 3.52
N ALA A 223 -0.83 -6.84 3.04
CA ALA A 223 -1.10 -7.18 1.65
C ALA A 223 -2.38 -8.03 1.52
N ASN A 224 -3.11 -7.88 0.43
CA ASN A 224 -4.31 -8.65 0.14
C ASN A 224 -3.94 -10.05 -0.38
N PHE A 225 -4.67 -11.07 0.07
CA PHE A 225 -4.44 -12.46 -0.27
C PHE A 225 -5.23 -12.90 -1.50
N PHE A 226 -4.62 -13.79 -2.30
CA PHE A 226 -5.24 -14.50 -3.42
C PHE A 226 -4.75 -15.94 -3.46
N CYS A 227 -5.61 -16.85 -3.95
CA CYS A 227 -5.19 -18.18 -4.34
C CYS A 227 -5.89 -18.60 -5.65
N VAL A 228 -5.30 -19.58 -6.32
CA VAL A 228 -5.82 -20.14 -7.57
C VAL A 228 -6.09 -21.60 -7.36
N LYS A 229 -7.29 -22.05 -7.73
CA LYS A 229 -7.66 -23.47 -7.72
C LYS A 229 -8.44 -23.82 -8.98
N ASN A 230 -8.01 -24.84 -9.70
CA ASN A 230 -8.64 -25.27 -10.95
C ASN A 230 -8.81 -24.10 -11.95
N ASN A 231 -7.80 -23.25 -12.10
CA ASN A 231 -7.79 -22.07 -12.97
C ASN A 231 -8.79 -20.94 -12.60
N VAL A 232 -9.42 -21.01 -11.41
CA VAL A 232 -10.26 -19.95 -10.83
C VAL A 232 -9.49 -19.22 -9.76
N ILE A 233 -9.56 -17.90 -9.75
CA ILE A 233 -8.87 -17.03 -8.78
C ILE A 233 -9.83 -16.70 -7.65
N TYR A 234 -9.40 -16.90 -6.41
CA TYR A 234 -10.17 -16.60 -5.20
C TYR A 234 -9.45 -15.54 -4.37
N THR A 235 -10.22 -14.63 -3.79
CA THR A 235 -9.71 -13.63 -2.84
C THR A 235 -10.76 -13.36 -1.76
N PRO A 236 -10.35 -13.10 -0.51
CA PRO A 236 -11.27 -12.73 0.55
C PRO A 236 -12.17 -11.55 0.18
N GLU A 237 -13.47 -11.67 0.43
CA GLU A 237 -14.45 -10.59 0.25
C GLU A 237 -14.20 -9.43 1.22
N LEU A 238 -14.54 -8.21 0.80
CA LEU A 238 -14.35 -7.01 1.61
C LEU A 238 -15.51 -6.85 2.62
N THR A 239 -15.30 -7.30 3.84
CA THR A 239 -16.29 -7.26 4.92
C THR A 239 -16.12 -6.08 5.89
N GLY A 240 -15.15 -5.19 5.62
CA GLY A 240 -14.79 -4.06 6.48
C GLY A 240 -13.61 -4.33 7.42
N THR A 241 -13.15 -5.58 7.52
CA THR A 241 -11.92 -5.96 8.24
C THR A 241 -10.69 -5.94 7.35
N ILE A 242 -10.86 -6.05 6.02
CA ILE A 242 -9.83 -6.11 5.00
C ILE A 242 -9.71 -4.76 4.31
N LEU A 243 -8.48 -4.27 4.11
CA LEU A 243 -8.25 -3.03 3.36
C LEU A 243 -8.64 -3.24 1.88
N PRO A 244 -9.50 -2.36 1.31
CA PRO A 244 -9.80 -2.37 -0.12
C PRO A 244 -8.55 -1.93 -0.92
N GLY A 245 -7.69 -2.90 -1.25
CA GLY A 245 -6.42 -2.64 -1.92
C GLY A 245 -6.64 -2.18 -3.36
N ILE A 246 -5.97 -1.10 -3.77
CA ILE A 246 -6.01 -0.62 -5.16
C ILE A 246 -5.34 -1.64 -6.08
N THR A 247 -4.22 -2.22 -5.65
CA THR A 247 -3.59 -3.33 -6.39
C THR A 247 -4.49 -4.56 -6.44
N ARG A 248 -5.23 -4.88 -5.34
CA ARG A 248 -6.21 -5.96 -5.32
C ARG A 248 -7.28 -5.77 -6.40
N ASP A 249 -7.89 -4.60 -6.44
CA ASP A 249 -8.91 -4.27 -7.44
C ASP A 249 -8.35 -4.32 -8.86
N SER A 250 -7.11 -3.85 -9.07
CA SER A 250 -6.44 -3.92 -10.37
C SER A 250 -6.15 -5.37 -10.79
N VAL A 251 -5.72 -6.23 -9.85
CA VAL A 251 -5.54 -7.67 -10.11
C VAL A 251 -6.84 -8.32 -10.56
N ILE A 252 -7.96 -8.01 -9.89
CA ILE A 252 -9.28 -8.54 -10.23
C ILE A 252 -9.72 -8.09 -11.62
N GLN A 253 -9.62 -6.80 -11.92
CA GLN A 253 -10.01 -6.26 -13.22
C GLN A 253 -9.15 -6.84 -14.34
N LEU A 254 -7.84 -6.91 -14.13
CA LEU A 254 -6.90 -7.47 -15.11
C LEU A 254 -7.13 -8.97 -15.33
N ALA A 255 -7.34 -9.76 -14.29
CA ALA A 255 -7.62 -11.17 -14.40
C ALA A 255 -8.92 -11.42 -15.19
N ARG A 256 -9.97 -10.65 -14.90
CA ARG A 256 -11.23 -10.71 -15.67
C ARG A 256 -11.06 -10.32 -17.14
N SER A 257 -10.18 -9.38 -17.46
CA SER A 257 -9.88 -9.01 -18.86
C SER A 257 -9.12 -10.10 -19.63
N TYR A 258 -8.54 -11.07 -18.91
CA TYR A 258 -7.92 -12.26 -19.48
C TYR A 258 -8.83 -13.49 -19.43
N ASP A 259 -10.14 -13.29 -19.24
CA ASP A 259 -11.16 -14.33 -19.15
C ASP A 259 -10.97 -15.30 -17.97
N TYR A 260 -10.21 -14.91 -16.91
CA TYR A 260 -10.19 -15.68 -15.69
C TYR A 260 -11.45 -15.42 -14.86
N GLU A 261 -12.03 -16.48 -14.33
CA GLU A 261 -13.05 -16.36 -13.30
C GLU A 261 -12.40 -15.89 -12.00
N VAL A 262 -12.97 -14.85 -11.39
CA VAL A 262 -12.50 -14.30 -10.10
C VAL A 262 -13.67 -14.28 -9.13
N ILE A 263 -13.52 -15.01 -8.03
CA ILE A 263 -14.52 -15.16 -6.96
C ILE A 263 -14.03 -14.40 -5.72
N GLU A 264 -14.84 -13.49 -5.25
CA GLU A 264 -14.64 -12.72 -4.02
C GLU A 264 -15.55 -13.32 -2.94
N GLU A 265 -14.99 -14.16 -2.06
CA GLU A 265 -15.73 -14.86 -1.00
C GLU A 265 -14.86 -15.11 0.23
N LYS A 266 -15.44 -15.69 1.29
CA LYS A 266 -14.65 -16.13 2.45
C LYS A 266 -13.74 -17.31 2.08
N VAL A 267 -12.44 -17.08 2.05
CA VAL A 267 -11.42 -18.09 1.75
C VAL A 267 -10.94 -18.73 3.05
N SER A 268 -11.29 -20.01 3.30
CA SER A 268 -10.77 -20.69 4.49
C SER A 268 -9.29 -21.03 4.37
N ALA A 269 -8.58 -21.08 5.50
CA ALA A 269 -7.18 -21.53 5.52
C ALA A 269 -7.01 -22.93 4.89
N GLU A 270 -7.96 -23.84 5.14
CA GLU A 270 -7.96 -25.20 4.57
C GLU A 270 -8.09 -25.15 3.04
N PHE A 271 -9.01 -24.35 2.51
CA PHE A 271 -9.19 -24.18 1.06
C PHE A 271 -7.93 -23.58 0.42
N ALA A 272 -7.35 -22.55 1.04
CA ALA A 272 -6.13 -21.94 0.54
C ALA A 272 -4.96 -22.93 0.52
N MET A 273 -4.82 -23.77 1.55
CA MET A 273 -3.80 -24.81 1.60
C MET A 273 -4.05 -25.99 0.62
N ASP A 274 -5.20 -26.05 -0.02
CA ASP A 274 -5.50 -27.02 -1.09
C ASP A 274 -5.45 -26.40 -2.49
N ALA A 275 -5.11 -25.12 -2.61
CA ALA A 275 -4.99 -24.41 -3.87
C ALA A 275 -3.73 -24.81 -4.67
N ASP A 276 -3.74 -24.47 -5.97
CA ASP A 276 -2.65 -24.76 -6.91
C ASP A 276 -1.56 -23.68 -6.84
N GLU A 277 -1.97 -22.39 -6.79
CA GLU A 277 -1.10 -21.23 -6.63
C GLU A 277 -1.62 -20.36 -5.49
N ALA A 278 -0.73 -19.58 -4.88
CA ALA A 278 -1.13 -18.49 -3.98
C ALA A 278 -0.20 -17.29 -4.16
N PHE A 279 -0.75 -16.09 -3.94
CA PHE A 279 0.01 -14.84 -3.96
C PHE A 279 -0.65 -13.79 -3.08
N CYS A 280 0.09 -12.76 -2.73
CA CYS A 280 -0.47 -11.56 -2.13
C CYS A 280 -0.08 -10.32 -2.94
N CYS A 281 -0.82 -9.22 -2.77
CA CYS A 281 -0.57 -8.01 -3.54
C CYS A 281 -0.67 -6.74 -2.70
N GLY A 282 0.07 -5.71 -3.14
CA GLY A 282 0.06 -4.38 -2.54
C GLY A 282 1.03 -3.45 -3.24
N THR A 283 0.99 -2.17 -2.92
CA THR A 283 1.81 -1.14 -3.60
C THR A 283 3.32 -1.42 -3.53
N ALA A 284 3.82 -1.98 -2.42
CA ALA A 284 5.25 -2.18 -2.23
C ALA A 284 5.83 -3.21 -3.21
N ALA A 285 5.22 -4.39 -3.29
CA ALA A 285 5.72 -5.53 -4.06
C ALA A 285 4.99 -5.74 -5.39
N VAL A 286 3.88 -5.04 -5.64
CA VAL A 286 2.91 -5.29 -6.70
C VAL A 286 2.20 -6.63 -6.46
N ILE A 287 2.82 -7.74 -6.80
CA ILE A 287 2.40 -9.11 -6.49
C ILE A 287 3.60 -9.84 -5.89
N SER A 288 3.38 -10.57 -4.80
CA SER A 288 4.36 -11.47 -4.19
C SER A 288 3.85 -12.91 -4.30
N PRO A 289 4.50 -13.77 -5.11
CA PRO A 289 4.15 -15.19 -5.17
C PRO A 289 4.41 -15.86 -3.81
N ILE A 290 3.53 -16.75 -3.40
CA ILE A 290 3.68 -17.52 -2.16
C ILE A 290 4.20 -18.91 -2.53
N GLY A 291 5.40 -19.26 -2.05
CA GLY A 291 6.02 -20.57 -2.25
C GLY A 291 5.47 -21.62 -1.30
N SER A 292 5.25 -21.23 -0.04
CA SER A 292 4.61 -22.12 0.93
C SER A 292 3.82 -21.35 2.00
N ILE A 293 2.83 -22.07 2.56
CA ILE A 293 2.10 -21.63 3.76
C ILE A 293 2.23 -22.73 4.82
N GLN A 294 2.56 -22.35 6.05
CA GLN A 294 2.53 -23.21 7.23
C GLN A 294 1.39 -22.81 8.15
N HIS A 295 0.63 -23.80 8.65
CA HIS A 295 -0.40 -23.65 9.66
C HIS A 295 -0.28 -24.77 10.69
N GLY A 296 0.18 -24.46 11.89
CA GLY A 296 0.57 -25.46 12.88
C GLY A 296 1.64 -26.40 12.30
N ASP A 297 1.39 -27.70 12.39
CA ASP A 297 2.29 -28.74 11.87
C ASP A 297 2.12 -29.01 10.35
N LYS A 298 1.13 -28.39 9.71
CA LYS A 298 0.85 -28.60 8.28
C LYS A 298 1.57 -27.56 7.44
N LYS A 299 2.25 -28.02 6.39
CA LYS A 299 2.87 -27.15 5.38
C LYS A 299 2.36 -27.51 3.98
N LYS A 300 1.91 -26.47 3.25
CA LYS A 300 1.60 -26.55 1.81
C LYS A 300 2.69 -25.86 1.03
N VAL A 301 3.19 -26.52 -0.01
CA VAL A 301 4.08 -25.93 -1.03
C VAL A 301 3.26 -25.77 -2.31
N TYR A 302 3.29 -24.57 -2.90
CA TYR A 302 2.58 -24.24 -4.15
C TYR A 302 3.52 -24.42 -5.34
N SER A 303 2.99 -24.83 -6.49
CA SER A 303 3.70 -24.92 -7.78
C SER A 303 5.09 -25.57 -7.66
N ASN A 304 5.26 -26.57 -6.76
CA ASN A 304 6.55 -27.21 -6.44
C ASN A 304 7.65 -26.23 -5.94
N GLY A 305 7.28 -25.10 -5.39
CA GLY A 305 8.18 -24.04 -4.92
C GLY A 305 8.50 -22.97 -5.97
N ASP A 306 8.00 -23.13 -7.19
CA ASP A 306 8.14 -22.16 -8.27
C ASP A 306 6.99 -21.14 -8.29
N ILE A 307 7.11 -20.13 -9.13
CA ILE A 307 6.04 -19.14 -9.34
C ILE A 307 4.95 -19.77 -10.21
N GLY A 308 3.70 -19.68 -9.75
CA GLY A 308 2.57 -20.16 -10.52
C GLY A 308 2.35 -19.34 -11.81
N PRO A 309 1.91 -19.97 -12.91
CA PRO A 309 1.79 -19.31 -14.22
C PRO A 309 0.78 -18.16 -14.24
N ILE A 310 -0.32 -18.24 -13.49
CA ILE A 310 -1.30 -17.16 -13.41
C ILE A 310 -0.71 -15.99 -12.60
N THR A 311 -0.05 -16.28 -11.49
CA THR A 311 0.65 -15.30 -10.67
C THR A 311 1.70 -14.53 -11.47
N GLN A 312 2.54 -15.26 -12.25
CA GLN A 312 3.57 -14.66 -13.11
C GLN A 312 2.94 -13.75 -14.16
N LYS A 313 1.90 -14.22 -14.87
CA LYS A 313 1.21 -13.44 -15.91
C LYS A 313 0.64 -12.12 -15.35
N LEU A 314 -0.03 -12.17 -14.21
CA LEU A 314 -0.61 -10.98 -13.57
C LEU A 314 0.48 -9.99 -13.11
N TYR A 315 1.57 -10.50 -12.53
CA TYR A 315 2.72 -9.67 -12.16
C TYR A 315 3.35 -8.96 -13.35
N ASP A 316 3.64 -9.71 -14.43
CA ASP A 316 4.25 -9.16 -15.64
C ASP A 316 3.38 -8.09 -16.28
N SER A 317 2.08 -8.30 -16.29
CA SER A 317 1.12 -7.37 -16.87
C SER A 317 1.04 -6.07 -16.06
N ILE A 318 0.84 -6.12 -14.73
CA ILE A 318 0.77 -4.89 -13.90
C ILE A 318 2.11 -4.16 -13.90
N SER A 319 3.22 -4.88 -13.75
CA SER A 319 4.56 -4.29 -13.79
C SER A 319 4.88 -3.71 -15.18
N GLY A 320 4.37 -4.37 -16.23
CA GLY A 320 4.46 -3.90 -17.62
C GLY A 320 3.68 -2.61 -17.83
N ILE A 321 2.47 -2.49 -17.28
CA ILE A 321 1.69 -1.24 -17.31
C ILE A 321 2.44 -0.12 -16.57
N HIS A 322 2.93 -0.37 -15.35
CA HIS A 322 3.70 0.64 -14.59
C HIS A 322 4.91 1.20 -15.36
N SER A 323 5.50 0.41 -16.22
CA SER A 323 6.68 0.77 -17.03
C SER A 323 6.35 1.14 -18.48
N GLU A 324 5.08 1.14 -18.88
CA GLU A 324 4.62 1.30 -20.27
C GLU A 324 5.19 0.26 -21.25
N LYS A 325 5.63 -0.91 -20.77
CA LYS A 325 5.95 -2.07 -21.62
C LYS A 325 4.70 -2.80 -22.10
N VAL A 326 3.61 -2.66 -21.38
CA VAL A 326 2.28 -3.16 -21.68
C VAL A 326 1.36 -1.95 -21.76
N GLU A 327 0.48 -1.93 -22.77
CA GLU A 327 -0.50 -0.87 -22.97
C GLU A 327 -1.44 -0.76 -21.77
N ASP A 328 -1.70 0.46 -21.33
CA ASP A 328 -2.68 0.77 -20.31
C ASP A 328 -4.09 0.90 -20.93
N SER A 329 -4.74 -0.22 -21.17
CA SER A 329 -6.11 -0.25 -21.70
C SER A 329 -7.18 0.18 -20.69
N PHE A 330 -6.81 0.39 -19.42
CA PHE A 330 -7.72 0.77 -18.35
C PHE A 330 -7.66 2.26 -17.99
N GLY A 331 -6.66 3.00 -18.47
CA GLY A 331 -6.44 4.39 -18.11
C GLY A 331 -5.98 4.56 -16.65
N TRP A 332 -5.16 3.64 -16.15
CA TRP A 332 -4.68 3.64 -14.77
C TRP A 332 -3.48 4.54 -14.51
N LEU A 333 -2.81 4.98 -15.57
CA LEU A 333 -1.59 5.78 -15.44
C LEU A 333 -1.91 7.27 -15.43
N HIS A 334 -1.59 7.92 -14.31
CA HIS A 334 -1.65 9.36 -14.14
C HIS A 334 -0.26 9.96 -14.43
N GLU A 335 -0.13 10.74 -15.49
CA GLU A 335 1.13 11.39 -15.86
C GLU A 335 1.41 12.61 -14.99
N VAL A 336 2.63 12.74 -14.49
CA VAL A 336 3.08 13.90 -13.70
C VAL A 336 3.80 14.89 -14.61
N ASP A 337 3.35 16.15 -14.62
CA ASP A 337 4.09 17.24 -15.27
C ASP A 337 5.31 17.64 -14.42
N LEU A 338 6.49 17.19 -14.85
CA LEU A 338 7.75 17.53 -14.16
C LEU A 338 8.22 18.97 -14.35
N ASN A 339 7.50 19.78 -15.15
CA ASN A 339 7.81 21.17 -15.42
C ASN A 339 6.84 22.13 -14.73
N LEU A 340 6.03 21.62 -13.79
CA LEU A 340 5.15 22.45 -12.97
C LEU A 340 5.92 23.63 -12.40
N ASN A 341 5.36 24.82 -12.58
CA ASN A 341 5.91 26.07 -12.01
C ASN A 341 5.55 26.07 -10.51
N LEU A 342 6.47 25.55 -9.69
CA LEU A 342 6.30 25.55 -8.24
C LEU A 342 6.56 26.97 -7.74
N GLU A 343 5.52 27.73 -7.44
CA GLU A 343 5.67 29.01 -6.75
C GLU A 343 6.39 28.76 -5.41
N LYS A 344 7.52 29.45 -5.23
CA LYS A 344 8.37 29.36 -4.04
C LYS A 344 7.76 30.08 -2.85
#